data_4ce6fe7748abe5dea6d086b5c6123286
#
_entry.id   4ce6fe7748abe5dea6d086b5c6123286
#
_cell.length_a   1.000
_cell.length_b   1.000
_cell.length_c   1.000
_cell.angle_alpha   90.00
_cell.angle_beta   90.00
_cell.angle_gamma   90.00
#
_symmetry.space_group_name_H-M   'P 1'
#
loop_
_entity.id
_entity.type
_entity.pdbx_description
1 polymer ?
#
loop_
_entity_poly.entity_id
_entity_poly.type
_entity_poly.pdbx_seq_one_letter_code
_entity_poly.pdbx_strand_id
1 'polypeptide(L)'
;MINVLTLNKIAACGTDLLDKSKYTVGDDIANPDAILVRSASMHEMELPSNLLAIARAGAGVNNIPIDKCSEQGVVVFNTPGANANAVKELVIAGLLLSSRKIPAAMDWIKTLKGKGDEVGKLVEKGKSQFVGPEIMGKKLGVIGLGAIGILVANAAAELGMDVYGADPYLSVENALKLSGKVHYVKSNKEIFEKCDYITLHVPALPDTKGMINAEAIASMKKTVRLL
;
A
#
# COMPACT_ATOMS: atom_id res chain seq x y z
N MET A 1 23.13 29.15 5.32
CA MET A 1 23.06 27.69 5.30
C MET A 1 21.59 27.33 5.53
N ILE A 2 21.00 26.45 4.76
CA ILE A 2 19.58 26.08 4.85
C ILE A 2 19.46 24.91 5.84
N ASN A 3 18.63 25.08 6.85
CA ASN A 3 18.40 24.09 7.91
C ASN A 3 17.24 23.18 7.53
N VAL A 4 17.49 21.87 7.45
CA VAL A 4 16.52 20.85 7.06
C VAL A 4 16.27 19.90 8.22
N LEU A 5 15.08 19.98 8.83
CA LEU A 5 14.63 19.06 9.87
C LEU A 5 14.12 17.76 9.25
N THR A 6 14.54 16.63 9.78
CA THR A 6 13.97 15.32 9.41
C THR A 6 13.04 14.82 10.50
N LEU A 7 11.77 14.61 10.15
CA LEU A 7 10.78 13.98 11.04
C LEU A 7 10.61 12.52 10.65
N ASN A 8 10.80 11.62 11.60
CA ASN A 8 10.96 10.18 11.40
C ASN A 8 12.31 9.84 10.69
N LYS A 9 12.51 8.55 10.50
CA LYS A 9 13.68 8.06 9.79
C LYS A 9 13.53 8.32 8.29
N ILE A 10 14.26 9.28 7.77
CA ILE A 10 14.48 9.50 6.34
C ILE A 10 15.73 8.72 5.91
N ALA A 11 15.67 8.08 4.75
CA ALA A 11 16.79 7.27 4.27
C ALA A 11 18.00 8.14 3.93
N ALA A 12 19.19 7.73 4.38
CA ALA A 12 20.44 8.46 4.17
C ALA A 12 20.74 8.68 2.68
N CYS A 13 20.39 7.72 1.79
CA CYS A 13 20.56 7.88 0.35
C CYS A 13 19.82 9.09 -0.23
N GLY A 14 18.77 9.59 0.45
CA GLY A 14 18.08 10.83 0.06
C GLY A 14 18.73 12.07 0.67
N THR A 15 19.05 12.03 1.96
CA THR A 15 19.64 13.17 2.66
C THR A 15 21.10 13.42 2.26
N ASP A 16 21.83 12.39 1.85
CA ASP A 16 23.22 12.51 1.38
C ASP A 16 23.34 13.20 0.01
N LEU A 17 22.23 13.37 -0.71
CA LEU A 17 22.18 14.16 -1.95
C LEU A 17 22.21 15.68 -1.68
N LEU A 18 21.92 16.10 -0.44
CA LEU A 18 21.95 17.50 -0.06
C LEU A 18 23.39 17.94 0.17
N ASP A 19 23.85 18.95 -0.58
CA ASP A 19 25.19 19.51 -0.49
C ASP A 19 25.44 20.07 0.92
N LYS A 20 26.34 19.44 1.67
CA LYS A 20 26.68 19.80 3.06
C LYS A 20 27.26 21.21 3.19
N SER A 21 27.71 21.84 2.11
CA SER A 21 28.15 23.24 2.11
C SER A 21 26.96 24.23 2.09
N LYS A 22 25.76 23.77 1.74
CA LYS A 22 24.56 24.60 1.60
C LYS A 22 23.46 24.22 2.61
N TYR A 23 23.41 22.95 3.01
CA TYR A 23 22.36 22.40 3.85
C TYR A 23 22.91 21.79 5.13
N THR A 24 22.26 22.10 6.24
CA THR A 24 22.41 21.37 7.51
C THR A 24 21.20 20.48 7.68
N VAL A 25 21.40 19.16 7.76
CA VAL A 25 20.30 18.18 7.89
C VAL A 25 20.41 17.50 9.25
N GLY A 26 19.32 17.47 10.01
CA GLY A 26 19.29 16.84 11.33
C GLY A 26 17.86 16.57 11.80
N ASP A 27 17.75 15.81 12.88
CA ASP A 27 16.49 15.49 13.55
C ASP A 27 16.22 16.36 14.80
N ASP A 28 17.16 17.21 15.15
CA ASP A 28 17.08 18.18 16.27
C ASP A 28 17.44 19.59 15.77
N ILE A 29 16.57 20.17 14.95
CA ILE A 29 16.72 21.54 14.42
C ILE A 29 15.52 22.37 14.88
N ALA A 30 15.75 23.35 15.75
CA ALA A 30 14.72 24.15 16.37
C ALA A 30 13.95 25.06 15.39
N ASN A 31 14.66 25.71 14.45
CA ASN A 31 14.08 26.63 13.47
C ASN A 31 14.45 26.21 12.04
N PRO A 32 13.80 25.18 11.48
CA PRO A 32 14.10 24.70 10.14
C PRO A 32 13.58 25.65 9.05
N ASP A 33 14.33 25.76 7.96
CA ASP A 33 13.89 26.39 6.71
C ASP A 33 13.10 25.41 5.84
N ALA A 34 13.35 24.10 6.01
CA ALA A 34 12.61 23.04 5.33
C ALA A 34 12.44 21.80 6.25
N ILE A 35 11.41 21.01 6.00
CA ILE A 35 11.13 19.78 6.74
C ILE A 35 10.98 18.60 5.77
N LEU A 36 11.70 17.50 6.03
CA LEU A 36 11.50 16.21 5.41
C LEU A 36 10.70 15.32 6.38
N VAL A 37 9.54 14.85 5.97
CA VAL A 37 8.65 14.03 6.81
C VAL A 37 8.22 12.76 6.09
N ARG A 38 8.00 11.69 6.84
CA ARG A 38 7.39 10.45 6.31
C ARG A 38 6.00 10.23 6.90
N SER A 39 5.89 9.85 8.17
CA SER A 39 4.63 9.45 8.81
C SER A 39 4.34 10.20 10.11
N ALA A 40 5.24 11.07 10.60
CA ALA A 40 4.97 11.88 11.78
C ALA A 40 3.78 12.81 11.52
N SER A 41 2.90 12.93 12.51
CA SER A 41 1.84 13.95 12.48
C SER A 41 2.44 15.32 12.74
N MET A 42 2.08 16.28 11.90
CA MET A 42 2.51 17.69 12.04
C MET A 42 1.35 18.60 12.46
N HIS A 43 0.17 18.05 12.76
CA HIS A 43 -1.02 18.87 13.07
C HIS A 43 -0.86 19.71 14.33
N GLU A 44 -0.17 19.16 15.35
CA GLU A 44 0.10 19.87 16.63
C GLU A 44 1.42 20.63 16.61
N MET A 45 2.14 20.59 15.48
CA MET A 45 3.44 21.25 15.37
C MET A 45 3.26 22.74 15.09
N GLU A 46 3.97 23.58 15.83
CA GLU A 46 4.14 24.98 15.45
C GLU A 46 5.09 25.09 14.27
N LEU A 47 4.60 25.71 13.19
CA LEU A 47 5.44 25.94 12.01
C LEU A 47 6.20 27.24 12.18
N PRO A 48 7.55 27.22 12.16
CA PRO A 48 8.36 28.44 12.29
C PRO A 48 8.08 29.42 11.14
N SER A 49 8.19 30.71 11.43
CA SER A 49 7.90 31.78 10.44
C SER A 49 8.90 31.81 9.26
N ASN A 50 10.08 31.20 9.42
CA ASN A 50 11.09 31.04 8.37
C ASN A 50 10.92 29.77 7.55
N LEU A 51 9.93 28.90 7.86
CA LEU A 51 9.72 27.65 7.14
C LEU A 51 9.23 27.94 5.71
N LEU A 52 9.95 27.44 4.73
CA LEU A 52 9.66 27.64 3.30
C LEU A 52 8.98 26.43 2.65
N ALA A 53 9.38 25.22 3.07
CA ALA A 53 8.89 24.01 2.40
C ALA A 53 8.82 22.81 3.33
N ILE A 54 7.86 21.93 3.02
CA ILE A 54 7.73 20.59 3.61
C ILE A 54 7.73 19.58 2.47
N ALA A 55 8.58 18.55 2.53
CA ALA A 55 8.58 17.46 1.57
C ALA A 55 8.26 16.14 2.26
N ARG A 56 7.19 15.47 1.79
CA ARG A 56 6.78 14.18 2.31
C ARG A 56 7.34 13.03 1.49
N ALA A 57 8.08 12.13 2.14
CA ALA A 57 8.47 10.85 1.58
C ALA A 57 7.25 9.88 1.56
N GLY A 58 6.32 10.12 0.65
CA GLY A 58 5.09 9.35 0.48
C GLY A 58 4.03 10.08 -0.34
N ALA A 59 2.97 9.39 -0.73
CA ALA A 59 1.94 9.92 -1.62
C ALA A 59 0.90 10.79 -0.92
N GLY A 60 0.34 10.33 0.21
CA GLY A 60 -0.67 11.08 0.95
C GLY A 60 -0.05 12.24 1.72
N VAL A 61 -0.84 13.24 2.10
CA VAL A 61 -0.41 14.40 2.90
C VAL A 61 -1.28 14.62 4.14
N ASN A 62 -2.03 13.60 4.52
CA ASN A 62 -2.97 13.64 5.65
C ASN A 62 -2.34 13.86 7.03
N ASN A 63 -1.04 13.74 7.14
CA ASN A 63 -0.27 14.02 8.36
C ASN A 63 0.33 15.45 8.39
N ILE A 64 0.08 16.26 7.36
CA ILE A 64 0.56 17.64 7.23
C ILE A 64 -0.65 18.59 7.30
N PRO A 65 -0.59 19.67 8.09
CA PRO A 65 -1.68 20.66 8.16
C PRO A 65 -1.67 21.59 6.94
N ILE A 66 -2.22 21.12 5.82
CA ILE A 66 -2.16 21.78 4.51
C ILE A 66 -2.72 23.20 4.55
N ASP A 67 -3.87 23.40 5.23
CA ASP A 67 -4.50 24.72 5.32
C ASP A 67 -3.58 25.71 6.03
N LYS A 68 -3.00 25.30 7.18
CA LYS A 68 -2.04 26.14 7.93
C LYS A 68 -0.77 26.42 7.11
N CYS A 69 -0.28 25.43 6.33
CA CYS A 69 0.84 25.65 5.42
C CYS A 69 0.51 26.68 4.34
N SER A 70 -0.69 26.60 3.75
CA SER A 70 -1.16 27.52 2.73
C SER A 70 -1.29 28.95 3.26
N GLU A 71 -1.86 29.13 4.45
CA GLU A 71 -1.97 30.43 5.12
C GLU A 71 -0.62 31.09 5.38
N GLN A 72 0.41 30.29 5.71
CA GLN A 72 1.77 30.76 5.99
C GLN A 72 2.66 30.83 4.73
N GLY A 73 2.17 30.43 3.57
CA GLY A 73 2.95 30.41 2.32
C GLY A 73 4.01 29.32 2.26
N VAL A 74 3.85 28.23 3.05
CA VAL A 74 4.75 27.07 3.07
C VAL A 74 4.37 26.12 1.95
N VAL A 75 5.29 25.80 1.05
CA VAL A 75 5.06 24.88 -0.06
C VAL A 75 5.15 23.41 0.43
N VAL A 76 4.17 22.60 0.07
CA VAL A 76 4.17 21.17 0.43
C VAL A 76 4.36 20.30 -0.81
N PHE A 77 5.38 19.45 -0.77
CA PHE A 77 5.70 18.46 -1.80
C PHE A 77 5.41 17.04 -1.29
N ASN A 78 5.03 16.17 -2.21
CA ASN A 78 4.88 14.73 -1.94
C ASN A 78 5.54 13.91 -3.05
N THR A 79 5.63 12.58 -2.86
CA THR A 79 6.25 11.65 -3.81
C THR A 79 5.25 10.56 -4.23
N PRO A 80 4.22 10.89 -5.03
CA PRO A 80 3.23 9.91 -5.45
C PRO A 80 3.87 8.84 -6.33
N GLY A 81 3.51 7.57 -6.10
CA GLY A 81 3.99 6.45 -6.89
C GLY A 81 5.39 5.92 -6.54
N ALA A 82 6.18 6.61 -5.72
CA ALA A 82 7.55 6.19 -5.40
C ALA A 82 7.64 4.78 -4.79
N ASN A 83 6.66 4.35 -4.00
CA ASN A 83 6.57 3.03 -3.40
C ASN A 83 5.57 2.08 -4.08
N ALA A 84 5.00 2.48 -5.23
CA ALA A 84 3.90 1.74 -5.85
C ALA A 84 4.28 0.29 -6.20
N ASN A 85 5.49 0.07 -6.71
CA ASN A 85 5.98 -1.27 -7.01
C ASN A 85 6.13 -2.13 -5.74
N ALA A 86 6.69 -1.57 -4.66
CA ALA A 86 6.87 -2.31 -3.41
C ALA A 86 5.51 -2.71 -2.80
N VAL A 87 4.51 -1.83 -2.86
CA VAL A 87 3.15 -2.16 -2.40
C VAL A 87 2.52 -3.24 -3.29
N LYS A 88 2.65 -3.14 -4.61
CA LYS A 88 2.19 -4.21 -5.53
C LYS A 88 2.79 -5.57 -5.15
N GLU A 89 4.09 -5.65 -4.90
CA GLU A 89 4.75 -6.91 -4.53
C GLU A 89 4.20 -7.47 -3.21
N LEU A 90 3.97 -6.61 -2.23
CA LEU A 90 3.35 -7.01 -0.95
C LEU A 90 1.92 -7.51 -1.13
N VAL A 91 1.12 -6.89 -2.00
CA VAL A 91 -0.24 -7.37 -2.33
C VAL A 91 -0.20 -8.74 -2.99
N ILE A 92 0.69 -8.96 -3.96
CA ILE A 92 0.85 -10.27 -4.60
C ILE A 92 1.29 -11.32 -3.58
N ALA A 93 2.22 -10.99 -2.68
CA ALA A 93 2.59 -11.88 -1.57
C ALA A 93 1.37 -12.19 -0.68
N GLY A 94 0.55 -11.19 -0.33
CA GLY A 94 -0.68 -11.36 0.44
C GLY A 94 -1.70 -12.28 -0.25
N LEU A 95 -1.90 -12.15 -1.55
CA LEU A 95 -2.75 -13.04 -2.36
C LEU A 95 -2.31 -14.51 -2.21
N LEU A 96 -1.02 -14.77 -2.36
CA LEU A 96 -0.46 -16.13 -2.28
C LEU A 96 -0.50 -16.67 -0.85
N LEU A 97 -0.12 -15.89 0.15
CA LEU A 97 -0.14 -16.27 1.56
C LEU A 97 -1.56 -16.60 2.06
N SER A 98 -2.55 -15.77 1.68
CA SER A 98 -3.96 -15.99 2.04
C SER A 98 -4.56 -17.23 1.37
N SER A 99 -4.02 -17.65 0.22
CA SER A 99 -4.50 -18.80 -0.54
C SER A 99 -3.89 -20.12 -0.08
N ARG A 100 -2.59 -20.15 0.21
CA ARG A 100 -1.79 -21.38 0.34
C ARG A 100 -1.45 -21.78 1.78
N LYS A 101 -2.01 -21.12 2.79
CA LYS A 101 -1.79 -21.39 4.22
C LYS A 101 -0.29 -21.49 4.62
N ILE A 102 0.57 -20.73 3.95
CA ILE A 102 2.02 -20.79 4.13
C ILE A 102 2.44 -20.50 5.57
N PRO A 103 1.95 -19.45 6.29
CA PRO A 103 2.34 -19.19 7.66
C PRO A 103 2.03 -20.36 8.59
N ALA A 104 0.83 -20.95 8.48
CA ALA A 104 0.46 -22.11 9.29
C ALA A 104 1.34 -23.33 9.00
N ALA A 105 1.72 -23.53 7.74
CA ALA A 105 2.67 -24.63 7.39
C ALA A 105 4.06 -24.37 7.96
N MET A 106 4.54 -23.12 7.96
CA MET A 106 5.83 -22.75 8.56
C MET A 106 5.84 -22.99 10.07
N ASP A 107 4.75 -22.69 10.79
CA ASP A 107 4.66 -22.94 12.22
C ASP A 107 4.57 -24.43 12.51
N TRP A 108 3.81 -25.17 11.72
CA TRP A 108 3.71 -26.62 11.87
C TRP A 108 5.06 -27.31 11.66
N ILE A 109 5.84 -26.94 10.62
CA ILE A 109 7.12 -27.62 10.33
C ILE A 109 8.14 -27.43 11.47
N LYS A 110 8.07 -26.34 12.23
CA LYS A 110 8.91 -26.12 13.41
C LYS A 110 8.68 -27.19 14.48
N THR A 111 7.46 -27.73 14.56
CA THR A 111 7.11 -28.80 15.53
C THR A 111 7.75 -30.13 15.19
N LEU A 112 8.28 -30.31 13.99
CA LEU A 112 8.97 -31.51 13.54
C LEU A 112 10.45 -31.51 13.89
N LYS A 113 10.97 -30.42 14.44
CA LYS A 113 12.36 -30.31 14.87
C LYS A 113 12.66 -31.43 15.92
N GLY A 114 13.76 -32.15 15.72
CA GLY A 114 14.19 -33.24 16.61
C GLY A 114 13.56 -34.62 16.34
N LYS A 115 12.72 -34.73 15.28
CA LYS A 115 12.09 -36.03 14.91
C LYS A 115 12.97 -36.92 14.02
N GLY A 116 14.20 -36.50 13.71
CA GLY A 116 15.16 -37.29 12.95
C GLY A 116 14.60 -37.88 11.65
N ASP A 117 14.80 -39.17 11.43
CA ASP A 117 14.40 -39.87 10.19
C ASP A 117 12.86 -39.97 10.00
N GLU A 118 12.08 -39.69 11.03
CA GLU A 118 10.62 -39.70 10.94
C GLU A 118 10.05 -38.47 10.20
N VAL A 119 10.83 -37.37 10.03
CA VAL A 119 10.37 -36.12 9.47
C VAL A 119 9.73 -36.34 8.10
N GLY A 120 10.32 -37.13 7.22
CA GLY A 120 9.77 -37.41 5.89
C GLY A 120 8.37 -38.01 5.93
N LYS A 121 8.15 -39.00 6.79
CA LYS A 121 6.83 -39.64 6.97
C LYS A 121 5.81 -38.70 7.60
N LEU A 122 6.22 -37.87 8.56
CA LEU A 122 5.37 -36.88 9.20
C LEU A 122 4.94 -35.78 8.20
N VAL A 123 5.85 -35.32 7.33
CA VAL A 123 5.54 -34.35 6.28
C VAL A 123 4.52 -34.93 5.30
N GLU A 124 4.72 -36.14 4.77
CA GLU A 124 3.78 -36.79 3.87
C GLU A 124 2.39 -36.94 4.49
N LYS A 125 2.31 -37.33 5.76
CA LYS A 125 1.05 -37.51 6.50
C LYS A 125 0.35 -36.16 6.78
N GLY A 126 1.10 -35.08 7.04
CA GLY A 126 0.58 -33.82 7.55
C GLY A 126 0.39 -32.73 6.50
N LYS A 127 1.07 -32.77 5.35
CA LYS A 127 1.07 -31.69 4.35
C LYS A 127 -0.31 -31.35 3.77
N SER A 128 -1.22 -32.32 3.72
CA SER A 128 -2.56 -32.14 3.14
C SER A 128 -3.44 -31.12 3.90
N GLN A 129 -3.18 -30.87 5.18
CA GLN A 129 -3.89 -29.86 5.96
C GLN A 129 -3.64 -28.42 5.49
N PHE A 130 -2.56 -28.20 4.74
CA PHE A 130 -2.15 -26.89 4.21
C PHE A 130 -2.53 -26.69 2.76
N VAL A 131 -3.32 -27.57 2.17
CA VAL A 131 -3.86 -27.40 0.83
C VAL A 131 -4.72 -26.13 0.79
N GLY A 132 -4.58 -25.37 -0.27
CA GLY A 132 -5.36 -24.16 -0.55
C GLY A 132 -5.57 -23.97 -2.05
N PRO A 133 -6.50 -23.09 -2.44
CA PRO A 133 -6.78 -22.84 -3.85
C PRO A 133 -5.61 -22.17 -4.54
N GLU A 134 -5.49 -22.40 -5.84
CA GLU A 134 -4.68 -21.56 -6.72
C GLU A 134 -5.40 -20.23 -6.97
N ILE A 135 -4.64 -19.17 -7.27
CA ILE A 135 -5.21 -17.87 -7.63
C ILE A 135 -5.58 -17.79 -9.11
N MET A 136 -4.99 -18.63 -9.97
CA MET A 136 -5.34 -18.72 -11.39
C MET A 136 -6.84 -18.97 -11.56
N GLY A 137 -7.50 -18.21 -12.45
CA GLY A 137 -8.93 -18.27 -12.71
C GLY A 137 -9.82 -17.75 -11.58
N LYS A 138 -9.26 -17.25 -10.46
CA LYS A 138 -10.02 -16.59 -9.42
C LYS A 138 -10.20 -15.11 -9.74
N LYS A 139 -11.30 -14.54 -9.23
CA LYS A 139 -11.66 -13.14 -9.46
C LYS A 139 -11.03 -12.24 -8.43
N LEU A 140 -10.24 -11.26 -8.90
CA LEU A 140 -9.68 -10.19 -8.07
C LEU A 140 -10.41 -8.88 -8.36
N GLY A 141 -10.97 -8.27 -7.33
CA GLY A 141 -11.46 -6.89 -7.37
C GLY A 141 -10.38 -5.91 -6.91
N VAL A 142 -10.10 -4.90 -7.72
CA VAL A 142 -9.17 -3.81 -7.40
C VAL A 142 -9.97 -2.52 -7.31
N ILE A 143 -10.09 -1.96 -6.11
CA ILE A 143 -10.79 -0.70 -5.85
C ILE A 143 -9.75 0.42 -5.76
N GLY A 144 -9.80 1.35 -6.70
CA GLY A 144 -8.80 2.38 -6.92
C GLY A 144 -7.75 1.96 -7.96
N LEU A 145 -7.80 2.56 -9.15
CA LEU A 145 -6.89 2.31 -10.27
C LEU A 145 -5.89 3.47 -10.43
N GLY A 146 -5.33 3.89 -9.31
CA GLY A 146 -4.19 4.83 -9.26
C GLY A 146 -2.85 4.13 -9.51
N ALA A 147 -1.75 4.79 -9.11
CA ALA A 147 -0.38 4.30 -9.33
C ALA A 147 -0.13 2.87 -8.82
N ILE A 148 -0.75 2.48 -7.70
CA ILE A 148 -0.62 1.13 -7.11
C ILE A 148 -1.61 0.17 -7.76
N GLY A 149 -2.89 0.53 -7.79
CA GLY A 149 -3.95 -0.38 -8.23
C GLY A 149 -3.77 -0.89 -9.65
N ILE A 150 -3.28 -0.06 -10.58
CA ILE A 150 -2.96 -0.47 -11.94
C ILE A 150 -1.85 -1.53 -11.96
N LEU A 151 -0.79 -1.33 -11.18
CA LEU A 151 0.31 -2.31 -11.12
C LEU A 151 -0.15 -3.63 -10.54
N VAL A 152 -1.01 -3.60 -9.51
CA VAL A 152 -1.61 -4.80 -8.92
C VAL A 152 -2.52 -5.50 -9.92
N ALA A 153 -3.42 -4.76 -10.57
CA ALA A 153 -4.36 -5.30 -11.55
C ALA A 153 -3.63 -5.99 -12.71
N ASN A 154 -2.63 -5.32 -13.27
CA ASN A 154 -1.83 -5.88 -14.38
C ASN A 154 -1.06 -7.13 -13.94
N ALA A 155 -0.37 -7.09 -12.79
CA ALA A 155 0.38 -8.23 -12.29
C ALA A 155 -0.52 -9.44 -11.98
N ALA A 156 -1.70 -9.22 -11.40
CA ALA A 156 -2.65 -10.28 -11.11
C ALA A 156 -3.23 -10.90 -12.40
N ALA A 157 -3.49 -10.08 -13.43
CA ALA A 157 -3.94 -10.57 -14.74
C ALA A 157 -2.87 -11.44 -15.42
N GLU A 158 -1.58 -11.09 -15.30
CA GLU A 158 -0.47 -11.92 -15.81
C GLU A 158 -0.30 -13.22 -14.99
N LEU A 159 -0.69 -13.25 -13.72
CA LEU A 159 -0.76 -14.48 -12.92
C LEU A 159 -2.00 -15.34 -13.22
N GLY A 160 -2.79 -14.96 -14.22
CA GLY A 160 -3.96 -15.71 -14.69
C GLY A 160 -5.22 -15.50 -13.86
N MET A 161 -5.30 -14.42 -13.06
CA MET A 161 -6.54 -14.04 -12.39
C MET A 161 -7.50 -13.33 -13.36
N ASP A 162 -8.80 -13.44 -13.10
CA ASP A 162 -9.84 -12.66 -13.75
C ASP A 162 -10.04 -11.35 -12.94
N VAL A 163 -9.52 -10.23 -13.47
CA VAL A 163 -9.37 -8.99 -12.70
C VAL A 163 -10.47 -7.99 -13.05
N TYR A 164 -11.13 -7.47 -12.01
CA TYR A 164 -12.15 -6.43 -12.06
C TYR A 164 -11.62 -5.18 -11.35
N GLY A 165 -11.62 -4.04 -12.05
CA GLY A 165 -11.12 -2.79 -11.52
C GLY A 165 -12.20 -1.70 -11.49
N ALA A 166 -12.31 -0.97 -10.38
CA ALA A 166 -13.21 0.17 -10.24
C ALA A 166 -12.45 1.41 -9.76
N ASP A 167 -12.65 2.53 -10.44
CA ASP A 167 -12.18 3.85 -10.03
C ASP A 167 -13.05 4.92 -10.69
N PRO A 168 -13.86 5.69 -9.95
CA PRO A 168 -14.69 6.74 -10.52
C PRO A 168 -13.89 7.93 -11.07
N TYR A 169 -12.62 8.04 -10.70
CA TYR A 169 -11.71 9.13 -11.10
C TYR A 169 -10.58 8.65 -12.01
N LEU A 170 -10.75 7.51 -12.69
CA LEU A 170 -9.74 6.95 -13.59
C LEU A 170 -9.37 7.95 -14.68
N SER A 171 -8.14 8.45 -14.66
CA SER A 171 -7.64 9.35 -15.70
C SER A 171 -7.36 8.61 -17.01
N VAL A 172 -7.37 9.32 -18.13
CA VAL A 172 -7.00 8.77 -19.44
C VAL A 172 -5.60 8.17 -19.41
N GLU A 173 -4.63 8.87 -18.79
CA GLU A 173 -3.26 8.40 -18.67
C GLU A 173 -3.20 7.05 -17.92
N ASN A 174 -3.96 6.91 -16.84
CA ASN A 174 -4.02 5.67 -16.05
C ASN A 174 -4.75 4.56 -16.82
N ALA A 175 -5.81 4.87 -17.54
CA ALA A 175 -6.51 3.91 -18.38
C ALA A 175 -5.61 3.32 -19.48
N LEU A 176 -4.73 4.13 -20.07
CA LEU A 176 -3.75 3.66 -21.07
C LEU A 176 -2.68 2.73 -20.50
N LYS A 177 -2.42 2.76 -19.19
CA LYS A 177 -1.48 1.86 -18.50
C LYS A 177 -2.13 0.55 -18.07
N LEU A 178 -3.47 0.49 -18.07
CA LEU A 178 -4.22 -0.68 -17.64
C LEU A 178 -4.21 -1.74 -18.74
N SER A 179 -3.92 -2.99 -18.37
CA SER A 179 -3.97 -4.11 -19.29
C SER A 179 -5.39 -4.30 -19.86
N GLY A 180 -5.49 -4.58 -21.16
CA GLY A 180 -6.77 -4.94 -21.80
C GLY A 180 -7.41 -6.23 -21.27
N LYS A 181 -6.71 -6.98 -20.42
CA LYS A 181 -7.24 -8.16 -19.70
C LYS A 181 -8.05 -7.79 -18.45
N VAL A 182 -8.03 -6.52 -18.02
CA VAL A 182 -8.73 -6.04 -16.82
C VAL A 182 -10.13 -5.56 -17.20
N HIS A 183 -11.14 -6.08 -16.53
CA HIS A 183 -12.53 -5.65 -16.70
C HIS A 183 -12.79 -4.40 -15.87
N TYR A 184 -12.96 -3.26 -16.53
CA TYR A 184 -13.38 -2.05 -15.83
C TYR A 184 -14.87 -2.14 -15.47
N VAL A 185 -15.19 -1.89 -14.20
CA VAL A 185 -16.56 -1.86 -13.67
C VAL A 185 -16.87 -0.50 -13.06
N LYS A 186 -18.12 -0.06 -13.17
CA LYS A 186 -18.55 1.28 -12.71
C LYS A 186 -18.92 1.32 -11.22
N SER A 187 -19.07 0.16 -10.58
CA SER A 187 -19.58 0.07 -9.22
C SER A 187 -18.76 -0.90 -8.36
N ASN A 188 -18.39 -0.48 -7.15
CA ASN A 188 -17.78 -1.35 -6.14
C ASN A 188 -18.71 -2.51 -5.75
N LYS A 189 -20.03 -2.34 -5.84
CA LYS A 189 -21.00 -3.41 -5.58
C LYS A 189 -20.76 -4.63 -6.47
N GLU A 190 -20.48 -4.42 -7.74
CA GLU A 190 -20.16 -5.51 -8.67
C GLU A 190 -18.90 -6.28 -8.25
N ILE A 191 -17.88 -5.57 -7.72
CA ILE A 191 -16.67 -6.18 -7.17
C ILE A 191 -17.03 -7.01 -5.93
N PHE A 192 -17.82 -6.47 -5.00
CA PHE A 192 -18.20 -7.16 -3.78
C PHE A 192 -18.94 -8.47 -4.05
N GLU A 193 -19.89 -8.45 -4.98
CA GLU A 193 -20.70 -9.62 -5.32
C GLU A 193 -19.93 -10.72 -6.06
N LYS A 194 -18.98 -10.34 -6.92
CA LYS A 194 -18.37 -11.27 -7.89
C LYS A 194 -16.99 -11.79 -7.48
N CYS A 195 -16.22 -11.01 -6.73
CA CYS A 195 -14.80 -11.31 -6.56
C CYS A 195 -14.52 -12.29 -5.41
N ASP A 196 -13.46 -13.08 -5.57
CA ASP A 196 -12.95 -14.03 -4.58
C ASP A 196 -11.90 -13.36 -3.68
N TYR A 197 -11.24 -12.32 -4.21
CA TYR A 197 -10.26 -11.47 -3.54
C TYR A 197 -10.60 -10.02 -3.82
N ILE A 198 -10.41 -9.15 -2.85
CA ILE A 198 -10.62 -7.71 -3.01
C ILE A 198 -9.44 -6.98 -2.35
N THR A 199 -8.88 -6.02 -3.08
CA THR A 199 -7.81 -5.15 -2.59
C THR A 199 -8.17 -3.69 -2.78
N LEU A 200 -7.82 -2.84 -1.79
CA LEU A 200 -8.16 -1.42 -1.79
C LEU A 200 -6.92 -0.57 -1.94
N HIS A 201 -6.95 0.32 -2.93
CA HIS A 201 -5.86 1.26 -3.25
C HIS A 201 -6.39 2.69 -3.39
N VAL A 202 -7.34 3.06 -2.54
CA VAL A 202 -7.93 4.40 -2.48
C VAL A 202 -7.37 5.17 -1.27
N PRO A 203 -7.25 6.49 -1.34
CA PRO A 203 -6.88 7.31 -0.19
C PRO A 203 -8.00 7.29 0.86
N ALA A 204 -7.65 7.51 2.14
CA ALA A 204 -8.61 7.65 3.23
C ALA A 204 -9.24 9.06 3.20
N LEU A 205 -10.29 9.21 2.42
CA LEU A 205 -11.09 10.43 2.27
C LEU A 205 -12.47 10.26 2.92
N PRO A 206 -13.24 11.34 3.14
CA PRO A 206 -14.62 11.23 3.63
C PRO A 206 -15.46 10.23 2.84
N ASP A 207 -15.37 10.22 1.51
CA ASP A 207 -16.17 9.36 0.62
C ASP A 207 -15.68 7.89 0.59
N THR A 208 -14.43 7.63 0.96
CA THR A 208 -13.86 6.27 0.98
C THR A 208 -13.81 5.67 2.37
N LYS A 209 -13.92 6.51 3.41
CA LYS A 209 -13.92 6.07 4.80
C LYS A 209 -15.14 5.19 5.10
N GLY A 210 -14.88 3.97 5.58
CA GLY A 210 -15.94 3.02 5.92
C GLY A 210 -16.62 2.38 4.69
N MET A 211 -16.03 2.42 3.50
CA MET A 211 -16.62 1.77 2.32
C MET A 211 -16.76 0.24 2.47
N ILE A 212 -15.90 -0.39 3.28
CA ILE A 212 -16.07 -1.80 3.69
C ILE A 212 -16.85 -1.81 5.00
N ASN A 213 -18.14 -1.59 4.90
CA ASN A 213 -19.10 -1.63 6.01
C ASN A 213 -19.83 -2.97 6.08
N ALA A 214 -20.74 -3.11 7.04
CA ALA A 214 -21.51 -4.34 7.24
C ALA A 214 -22.34 -4.74 6.00
N GLU A 215 -22.90 -3.77 5.27
CA GLU A 215 -23.67 -4.00 4.06
C GLU A 215 -22.78 -4.51 2.92
N ALA A 216 -21.62 -3.86 2.71
CA ALA A 216 -20.62 -4.30 1.74
C ALA A 216 -20.17 -5.73 2.04
N ILE A 217 -19.83 -6.04 3.30
CA ILE A 217 -19.43 -7.40 3.72
C ILE A 217 -20.55 -8.40 3.50
N ALA A 218 -21.81 -8.06 3.79
CA ALA A 218 -22.95 -8.93 3.58
C ALA A 218 -23.19 -9.27 2.11
N SER A 219 -22.79 -8.38 1.18
CA SER A 219 -22.90 -8.60 -0.27
C SER A 219 -21.77 -9.45 -0.85
N MET A 220 -20.69 -9.66 -0.09
CA MET A 220 -19.53 -10.40 -0.55
C MET A 220 -19.72 -11.92 -0.46
N LYS A 221 -18.91 -12.65 -1.20
CA LYS A 221 -18.84 -14.11 -1.05
C LYS A 221 -18.39 -14.48 0.36
N LYS A 222 -18.96 -15.53 0.95
CA LYS A 222 -18.57 -16.03 2.28
C LYS A 222 -17.08 -16.40 2.40
N THR A 223 -16.43 -16.67 1.27
CA THR A 223 -15.02 -17.08 1.18
C THR A 223 -14.10 -15.97 0.66
N VAL A 224 -14.59 -14.73 0.55
CA VAL A 224 -13.81 -13.59 0.08
C VAL A 224 -12.58 -13.37 0.97
N ARG A 225 -11.52 -12.90 0.36
CA ARG A 225 -10.31 -12.44 1.05
C ARG A 225 -10.11 -10.96 0.78
N LEU A 226 -9.98 -10.19 1.85
CA LEU A 226 -9.70 -8.75 1.80
C LEU A 226 -8.21 -8.52 2.07
N LEU A 227 -7.59 -7.65 1.27
CA LEU A 227 -6.18 -7.26 1.34
C LEU A 227 -6.06 -5.74 1.47
#